data_b5ae83e7b8cc09a354c9aecabc0923db
#
_entry.id   b5ae83e7b8cc09a354c9aecabc0923db
#
_cell.length_a   1.000
_cell.length_b   1.000
_cell.length_c   1.000
_cell.angle_alpha   90.00
_cell.angle_beta   90.00
_cell.angle_gamma   90.00
#
_symmetry.space_group_name_H-M   'P 1'
#
loop_
_entity.id
_entity.type
_entity.pdbx_description
1 polymer ?
#
loop_
_entity_poly.entity_id
_entity_poly.type
_entity_poly.pdbx_seq_one_letter_code
_entity_poly.pdbx_strand_id
1 'polypeptide(L)'
;LHLCDRRQRQMCIRDSNFIYLGRGYSYPVALEGALKLKEISYIHAEGYPAAEMKHGPIALVDAEMPVVVIATRNGLYEKVLSNIQEIKARKGRVIAIVTKGDTVISKIADTCIELPETMECLDPLITTVPLQLLAYHIAVCKGMDVDQPRNLAKSVTVE
;
A
#
# COMPACT_ATOMS: atom_id res chain seq x y z
N LEU A 1 2.64 -10.35 15.99
CA LEU A 1 2.58 -9.59 14.73
C LEU A 1 3.97 -9.61 14.06
N HIS A 2 4.26 -10.69 13.31
CA HIS A 2 5.47 -10.75 12.49
C HIS A 2 5.22 -10.08 11.12
N LEU A 3 4.97 -8.78 11.14
CA LEU A 3 4.70 -7.98 9.93
C LEU A 3 5.95 -7.67 9.09
N CYS A 4 7.14 -8.17 9.49
CA CYS A 4 8.37 -7.97 8.74
C CYS A 4 9.23 -9.23 8.73
N ASP A 5 8.96 -10.14 7.80
CA ASP A 5 9.92 -11.17 7.43
C ASP A 5 11.18 -10.52 6.82
N ARG A 6 12.36 -11.18 6.99
CA ARG A 6 13.64 -10.68 6.45
C ARG A 6 13.59 -10.35 4.95
N ARG A 7 12.78 -11.08 4.17
CA ARG A 7 12.56 -10.81 2.74
C ARG A 7 11.81 -9.50 2.50
N GLN A 8 10.82 -9.18 3.34
CA GLN A 8 10.09 -7.90 3.29
C GLN A 8 11.00 -6.72 3.63
N ARG A 9 11.88 -6.87 4.63
CA ARG A 9 12.86 -5.82 4.98
C ARG A 9 13.82 -5.51 3.84
N GLN A 10 14.33 -6.53 3.15
CA GLN A 10 15.23 -6.33 2.01
C GLN A 10 14.51 -5.71 0.80
N MET A 11 13.23 -6.02 0.60
CA MET A 11 12.39 -5.45 -0.44
C MET A 11 12.13 -3.95 -0.22
N CYS A 12 11.80 -3.57 1.01
CA CYS A 12 11.47 -2.18 1.35
C CYS A 12 12.68 -1.21 1.36
N ILE A 13 13.91 -1.71 1.55
CA ILE A 13 15.12 -0.87 1.68
C ILE A 13 15.69 -0.48 0.32
N ARG A 14 15.47 -1.28 -0.72
CA ARG A 14 16.03 -1.06 -2.06
C ARG A 14 15.13 -0.22 -2.98
N ASP A 15 13.83 -0.19 -2.70
CA ASP A 15 12.86 0.39 -3.61
C ASP A 15 12.74 1.90 -3.36
N SER A 16 12.92 2.68 -4.41
CA SER A 16 12.84 4.14 -4.36
C SER A 16 11.41 4.67 -4.55
N ASN A 17 10.49 3.85 -5.02
CA ASN A 17 9.12 4.26 -5.37
C ASN A 17 8.09 3.19 -4.95
N PHE A 18 6.88 3.64 -4.63
CA PHE A 18 5.73 2.79 -4.31
C PHE A 18 4.47 3.27 -5.02
N ILE A 19 3.65 2.34 -5.45
CA ILE A 19 2.29 2.63 -5.93
C ILE A 19 1.28 2.06 -4.94
N TYR A 20 0.27 2.86 -4.60
CA TYR A 20 -0.86 2.45 -3.78
C TYR A 20 -2.12 2.46 -4.64
N LEU A 21 -2.87 1.38 -4.60
CA LEU A 21 -4.10 1.23 -5.39
C LEU A 21 -5.30 0.98 -4.51
N GLY A 22 -6.35 1.73 -4.74
CA GLY A 22 -7.64 1.55 -4.10
C GLY A 22 -8.79 1.75 -5.07
N ARG A 23 -9.95 1.21 -4.74
CA ARG A 23 -11.17 1.36 -5.52
C ARG A 23 -12.34 1.77 -4.62
N GLY A 24 -13.23 2.66 -5.09
CA GLY A 24 -14.33 3.15 -4.25
C GLY A 24 -13.82 3.79 -2.96
N TYR A 25 -14.34 3.36 -1.81
CA TYR A 25 -13.92 3.83 -0.48
C TYR A 25 -12.45 3.56 -0.15
N SER A 26 -11.83 2.58 -0.79
CA SER A 26 -10.41 2.26 -0.59
C SER A 26 -9.46 3.22 -1.31
N TYR A 27 -9.93 4.02 -2.27
CA TYR A 27 -9.07 4.97 -2.97
C TYR A 27 -8.53 6.09 -2.07
N PRO A 28 -9.35 6.80 -1.29
CA PRO A 28 -8.83 7.77 -0.32
C PRO A 28 -7.84 7.15 0.69
N VAL A 29 -8.05 5.89 1.09
CA VAL A 29 -7.13 5.17 1.97
C VAL A 29 -5.79 4.89 1.29
N ALA A 30 -5.79 4.56 0.00
CA ALA A 30 -4.57 4.41 -0.78
C ALA A 30 -3.77 5.72 -0.85
N LEU A 31 -4.44 6.86 -1.01
CA LEU A 31 -3.81 8.18 -0.95
C LEU A 31 -3.17 8.44 0.42
N GLU A 32 -3.89 8.15 1.50
CA GLU A 32 -3.39 8.30 2.88
C GLU A 32 -2.18 7.39 3.14
N GLY A 33 -2.23 6.13 2.70
CA GLY A 33 -1.11 5.21 2.81
C GLY A 33 0.15 5.70 2.08
N ALA A 34 -0.02 6.21 0.86
CA ALA A 34 1.07 6.79 0.09
C ALA A 34 1.63 8.06 0.76
N LEU A 35 0.75 8.91 1.33
CA LEU A 35 1.15 10.10 2.07
C LEU A 35 1.99 9.72 3.30
N LYS A 36 1.50 8.80 4.13
CA LYS A 36 2.24 8.37 5.34
C LYS A 36 3.61 7.79 5.01
N LEU A 37 3.71 7.00 3.94
CA LEU A 37 5.00 6.48 3.52
C LEU A 37 5.97 7.60 3.12
N LYS A 38 5.51 8.57 2.34
CA LYS A 38 6.33 9.74 1.93
C LYS A 38 6.83 10.53 3.14
N GLU A 39 5.93 10.82 4.08
CA GLU A 39 6.22 11.70 5.21
C GLU A 39 7.34 11.20 6.10
N ILE A 40 7.37 9.90 6.42
CA ILE A 40 8.29 9.35 7.43
C ILE A 40 9.44 8.52 6.87
N SER A 41 9.31 7.99 5.64
CA SER A 41 10.37 7.17 5.02
C SER A 41 11.12 7.88 3.91
N TYR A 42 10.60 9.01 3.42
CA TYR A 42 11.12 9.78 2.28
C TYR A 42 11.17 8.97 0.97
N ILE A 43 10.41 7.89 0.90
CA ILE A 43 10.20 7.14 -0.33
C ILE A 43 9.13 7.84 -1.14
N HIS A 44 9.36 8.00 -2.44
CA HIS A 44 8.32 8.49 -3.33
C HIS A 44 7.19 7.46 -3.42
N ALA A 45 5.99 7.86 -3.07
CA ALA A 45 4.82 6.98 -3.10
C ALA A 45 3.59 7.74 -3.61
N GLU A 46 2.84 7.11 -4.50
CA GLU A 46 1.64 7.72 -5.08
C GLU A 46 0.45 6.77 -4.99
N GLY A 47 -0.71 7.36 -4.69
CA GLY A 47 -1.99 6.64 -4.67
C GLY A 47 -2.75 6.88 -5.97
N TYR A 48 -3.26 5.81 -6.58
CA TYR A 48 -4.07 5.89 -7.79
C TYR A 48 -5.40 5.14 -7.62
N PRO A 49 -6.48 5.61 -8.29
CA PRO A 49 -7.64 4.77 -8.46
C PRO A 49 -7.24 3.54 -9.27
N ALA A 50 -7.50 2.34 -8.74
CA ALA A 50 -7.12 1.11 -9.44
C ALA A 50 -7.75 0.99 -10.85
N ALA A 51 -8.90 1.65 -11.06
CA ALA A 51 -9.54 1.74 -12.38
C ALA A 51 -8.69 2.49 -13.41
N GLU A 52 -7.95 3.53 -12.94
CA GLU A 52 -7.17 4.41 -13.80
C GLU A 52 -5.72 3.92 -14.01
N MET A 53 -5.35 2.82 -13.36
CA MET A 53 -3.99 2.28 -13.48
C MET A 53 -3.57 2.04 -14.94
N LYS A 54 -4.50 1.62 -15.80
CA LYS A 54 -4.24 1.35 -17.23
C LYS A 54 -3.93 2.60 -18.07
N HIS A 55 -4.32 3.77 -17.60
CA HIS A 55 -4.23 5.02 -18.33
C HIS A 55 -2.89 5.76 -18.10
N GLY A 56 -1.86 5.06 -17.68
CA GLY A 56 -0.51 5.60 -17.50
C GLY A 56 0.29 4.89 -16.42
N PRO A 57 -0.17 4.87 -15.15
CA PRO A 57 0.62 4.34 -14.02
C PRO A 57 1.12 2.91 -14.21
N ILE A 58 0.40 2.09 -14.97
CA ILE A 58 0.80 0.71 -15.28
C ILE A 58 2.15 0.62 -15.99
N ALA A 59 2.55 1.68 -16.71
CA ALA A 59 3.85 1.75 -17.38
C ALA A 59 5.03 1.78 -16.39
N LEU A 60 4.79 2.18 -15.15
CA LEU A 60 5.79 2.23 -14.08
C LEU A 60 5.98 0.88 -13.38
N VAL A 61 5.06 -0.07 -13.60
CA VAL A 61 5.07 -1.36 -12.91
C VAL A 61 6.16 -2.26 -13.48
N ASP A 62 7.10 -2.62 -12.63
CA ASP A 62 8.17 -3.57 -12.92
C ASP A 62 8.42 -4.51 -11.70
N ALA A 63 9.48 -5.30 -11.77
CA ALA A 63 9.83 -6.25 -10.72
C ALA A 63 10.42 -5.59 -9.45
N GLU A 64 10.82 -4.33 -9.53
CA GLU A 64 11.48 -3.58 -8.46
C GLU A 64 10.52 -2.67 -7.70
N MET A 65 9.38 -2.28 -8.32
CA MET A 65 8.39 -1.37 -7.75
C MET A 65 7.30 -2.14 -6.99
N PRO A 66 7.20 -2.01 -5.68
CA PRO A 66 6.09 -2.57 -4.92
C PRO A 66 4.78 -1.83 -5.19
N VAL A 67 3.72 -2.59 -5.37
CA VAL A 67 2.36 -2.08 -5.52
C VAL A 67 1.52 -2.56 -4.34
N VAL A 68 1.09 -1.62 -3.51
CA VAL A 68 0.19 -1.90 -2.39
C VAL A 68 -1.25 -1.81 -2.90
N VAL A 69 -2.01 -2.87 -2.75
CA VAL A 69 -3.40 -2.94 -3.25
C VAL A 69 -4.35 -3.21 -2.09
N ILE A 70 -5.34 -2.33 -1.91
CA ILE A 70 -6.42 -2.56 -0.95
C ILE A 70 -7.49 -3.40 -1.65
N ALA A 71 -7.63 -4.64 -1.18
CA ALA A 71 -8.43 -5.68 -1.84
C ALA A 71 -9.34 -6.41 -0.83
N THR A 72 -10.01 -5.64 0.01
CA THR A 72 -11.00 -6.16 0.96
C THR A 72 -12.21 -6.72 0.21
N ARG A 73 -12.90 -7.67 0.83
CA ARG A 73 -14.06 -8.35 0.25
C ARG A 73 -15.27 -7.41 0.29
N ASN A 74 -15.53 -6.76 -0.85
CA ASN A 74 -16.67 -5.85 -1.06
C ASN A 74 -17.19 -5.97 -2.50
N GLY A 75 -18.17 -5.16 -2.88
CA GLY A 75 -18.77 -5.19 -4.22
C GLY A 75 -17.82 -4.91 -5.40
N LEU A 76 -16.58 -4.47 -5.15
CA LEU A 76 -15.57 -4.18 -6.15
C LEU A 76 -14.43 -5.22 -6.22
N TYR A 77 -14.52 -6.27 -5.40
CA TYR A 77 -13.48 -7.29 -5.22
C TYR A 77 -12.98 -7.88 -6.55
N GLU A 78 -13.88 -8.35 -7.40
CA GLU A 78 -13.54 -8.95 -8.70
C GLU A 78 -12.78 -7.97 -9.63
N LYS A 79 -13.14 -6.68 -9.56
CA LYS A 79 -12.46 -5.64 -10.33
C LYS A 79 -11.05 -5.37 -9.81
N VAL A 80 -10.86 -5.44 -8.49
CA VAL A 80 -9.54 -5.30 -7.86
C VAL A 80 -8.69 -6.54 -8.16
N LEU A 81 -9.26 -7.73 -8.11
CA LEU A 81 -8.60 -8.97 -8.50
C LEU A 81 -8.05 -8.89 -9.94
N SER A 82 -8.86 -8.40 -10.88
CA SER A 82 -8.41 -8.18 -12.26
C SER A 82 -7.22 -7.20 -12.33
N ASN A 83 -7.24 -6.11 -11.56
CA ASN A 83 -6.11 -5.18 -11.51
C ASN A 83 -4.83 -5.85 -10.96
N ILE A 84 -4.95 -6.69 -9.92
CA ILE A 84 -3.81 -7.47 -9.39
C ILE A 84 -3.22 -8.39 -10.45
N GLN A 85 -4.07 -9.10 -11.20
CA GLN A 85 -3.62 -9.98 -12.28
C GLN A 85 -2.86 -9.21 -13.37
N GLU A 86 -3.29 -8.00 -13.71
CA GLU A 86 -2.61 -7.13 -14.67
C GLU A 86 -1.22 -6.68 -14.20
N ILE A 87 -1.08 -6.38 -12.90
CA ILE A 87 0.21 -6.06 -12.27
C ILE A 87 1.13 -7.28 -12.32
N LYS A 88 0.61 -8.46 -11.94
CA LYS A 88 1.37 -9.70 -11.94
C LYS A 88 1.81 -10.13 -13.35
N ALA A 89 0.99 -9.88 -14.37
CA ALA A 89 1.37 -10.13 -15.77
C ALA A 89 2.60 -9.32 -16.22
N ARG A 90 2.91 -8.21 -15.53
CA ARG A 90 4.08 -7.34 -15.75
C ARG A 90 5.21 -7.60 -14.74
N LYS A 91 5.13 -8.71 -14.01
CA LYS A 91 6.08 -9.10 -12.97
C LYS A 91 6.13 -8.15 -11.78
N GLY A 92 5.13 -7.27 -11.61
CA GLY A 92 5.02 -6.36 -10.48
C GLY A 92 4.90 -7.11 -9.16
N ARG A 93 5.43 -6.52 -8.10
CA ARG A 93 5.35 -7.06 -6.73
C ARG A 93 4.12 -6.51 -6.05
N VAL A 94 3.24 -7.39 -5.58
CA VAL A 94 1.96 -7.02 -4.97
C VAL A 94 1.99 -7.29 -3.47
N ILE A 95 1.73 -6.24 -2.70
CA ILE A 95 1.38 -6.31 -1.27
C ILE A 95 -0.12 -6.06 -1.18
N ALA A 96 -0.91 -7.09 -0.88
CA ALA A 96 -2.35 -6.98 -0.83
C ALA A 96 -2.86 -6.86 0.63
N ILE A 97 -3.75 -5.90 0.86
CA ILE A 97 -4.54 -5.82 2.09
C ILE A 97 -5.86 -6.56 1.82
N VAL A 98 -6.07 -7.69 2.46
CA VAL A 98 -7.19 -8.60 2.16
C VAL A 98 -8.04 -8.88 3.38
N THR A 99 -9.29 -9.25 3.17
CA THR A 99 -10.14 -9.77 4.25
C THR A 99 -9.64 -11.15 4.68
N LYS A 100 -9.62 -11.39 5.97
CA LYS A 100 -9.16 -12.65 6.57
C LYS A 100 -9.83 -13.88 5.92
N GLY A 101 -9.00 -14.88 5.60
CA GLY A 101 -9.45 -16.08 4.92
C GLY A 101 -9.66 -15.92 3.41
N ASP A 102 -9.09 -14.85 2.81
CA ASP A 102 -9.03 -14.77 1.35
C ASP A 102 -8.11 -15.86 0.79
N THR A 103 -8.64 -16.67 -0.13
CA THR A 103 -7.91 -17.77 -0.75
C THR A 103 -7.59 -17.55 -2.22
N VAL A 104 -8.07 -16.46 -2.80
CA VAL A 104 -7.90 -16.13 -4.22
C VAL A 104 -6.72 -15.19 -4.40
N ILE A 105 -6.79 -13.99 -3.81
CA ILE A 105 -5.73 -12.99 -3.92
C ILE A 105 -4.46 -13.47 -3.21
N SER A 106 -4.59 -14.18 -2.10
CA SER A 106 -3.45 -14.73 -1.35
C SER A 106 -2.58 -15.72 -2.14
N LYS A 107 -3.11 -16.34 -3.20
CA LYS A 107 -2.35 -17.19 -4.12
C LYS A 107 -1.59 -16.42 -5.20
N ILE A 108 -1.96 -15.18 -5.46
CA ILE A 108 -1.46 -14.36 -6.58
C ILE A 108 -0.52 -13.28 -6.07
N ALA A 109 -0.85 -12.65 -4.94
CA ALA A 109 -0.03 -11.61 -4.34
C ALA A 109 1.26 -12.17 -3.72
N ASP A 110 2.31 -11.37 -3.70
CA ASP A 110 3.60 -11.76 -3.11
C ASP A 110 3.56 -11.70 -1.58
N THR A 111 2.71 -10.82 -1.04
CA THR A 111 2.50 -10.66 0.40
C THR A 111 1.04 -10.27 0.65
N CYS A 112 0.43 -10.84 1.68
CA CYS A 112 -0.91 -10.46 2.12
C CYS A 112 -0.88 -10.00 3.58
N ILE A 113 -1.62 -8.93 3.86
CA ILE A 113 -1.95 -8.46 5.21
C ILE A 113 -3.44 -8.70 5.39
N GLU A 114 -3.77 -9.62 6.27
CA GLU A 114 -5.16 -10.01 6.53
C GLU A 114 -5.82 -9.11 7.57
N LEU A 115 -7.03 -8.66 7.28
CA LEU A 115 -7.89 -7.85 8.16
C LEU A 115 -9.19 -8.57 8.48
N PRO A 116 -9.78 -8.34 9.66
CA PRO A 116 -11.10 -8.87 9.95
C PRO A 116 -12.13 -8.36 8.95
N GLU A 117 -13.14 -9.16 8.69
CA GLU A 117 -14.30 -8.74 7.90
C GLU A 117 -15.08 -7.65 8.65
N THR A 118 -15.53 -6.63 7.93
CA THR A 118 -16.33 -5.53 8.47
C THR A 118 -17.34 -5.04 7.44
N MET A 119 -18.19 -4.10 7.83
CA MET A 119 -19.08 -3.42 6.88
C MET A 119 -18.26 -2.56 5.92
N GLU A 120 -18.64 -2.53 4.64
CA GLU A 120 -17.90 -1.82 3.58
C GLU A 120 -17.65 -0.33 3.91
N CYS A 121 -18.58 0.34 4.57
CA CYS A 121 -18.43 1.73 4.98
C CYS A 121 -17.38 1.93 6.11
N LEU A 122 -17.02 0.89 6.84
CA LEU A 122 -16.01 0.89 7.90
C LEU A 122 -14.64 0.37 7.41
N ASP A 123 -14.58 -0.24 6.22
CA ASP A 123 -13.31 -0.70 5.63
C ASP A 123 -12.20 0.38 5.66
N PRO A 124 -12.47 1.66 5.37
CA PRO A 124 -11.44 2.71 5.44
C PRO A 124 -10.76 2.82 6.80
N LEU A 125 -11.50 2.64 7.89
CA LEU A 125 -10.96 2.75 9.25
C LEU A 125 -9.96 1.62 9.54
N ILE A 126 -10.33 0.37 9.22
CA ILE A 126 -9.47 -0.77 9.52
C ILE A 126 -8.33 -0.93 8.51
N THR A 127 -8.50 -0.51 7.26
CA THR A 127 -7.46 -0.59 6.23
C THR A 127 -6.39 0.49 6.37
N THR A 128 -6.70 1.63 6.97
CA THR A 128 -5.72 2.69 7.24
C THR A 128 -4.63 2.24 8.21
N VAL A 129 -4.99 1.49 9.26
CA VAL A 129 -4.05 1.05 10.31
C VAL A 129 -2.86 0.25 9.76
N PRO A 130 -3.05 -0.83 8.95
CA PRO A 130 -1.92 -1.57 8.41
C PRO A 130 -1.07 -0.74 7.44
N LEU A 131 -1.63 0.25 6.74
CA LEU A 131 -0.85 1.13 5.88
C LEU A 131 0.04 2.08 6.69
N GLN A 132 -0.46 2.61 7.81
CA GLN A 132 0.34 3.40 8.75
C GLN A 132 1.46 2.54 9.37
N LEU A 133 1.16 1.32 9.80
CA LEU A 133 2.16 0.38 10.32
C LEU A 133 3.19 0.00 9.25
N LEU A 134 2.79 -0.19 8.00
CA LEU A 134 3.70 -0.46 6.90
C LEU A 134 4.68 0.71 6.70
N ALA A 135 4.17 1.94 6.66
CA ALA A 135 4.99 3.14 6.55
C ALA A 135 5.97 3.26 7.73
N TYR A 136 5.49 3.06 8.97
CA TYR A 136 6.29 3.06 10.18
C TYR A 136 7.43 2.04 10.12
N HIS A 137 7.13 0.78 9.83
CA HIS A 137 8.15 -0.27 9.78
C HIS A 137 9.18 -0.05 8.66
N ILE A 138 8.76 0.46 7.51
CA ILE A 138 9.68 0.82 6.43
C ILE A 138 10.62 1.95 6.88
N ALA A 139 10.10 3.00 7.52
CA ALA A 139 10.89 4.12 8.02
C ALA A 139 11.92 3.66 9.07
N VAL A 140 11.48 2.83 10.04
CA VAL A 140 12.38 2.24 11.04
C VAL A 140 13.46 1.38 10.40
N CYS A 141 13.10 0.53 9.41
CA CYS A 141 14.08 -0.29 8.69
C CYS A 141 15.11 0.55 7.91
N LYS A 142 14.73 1.77 7.48
CA LYS A 142 15.63 2.74 6.84
C LYS A 142 16.43 3.58 7.83
N GLY A 143 16.21 3.41 9.14
CA GLY A 143 16.86 4.22 10.17
C GLY A 143 16.38 5.66 10.22
N MET A 144 15.15 5.93 9.75
CA MET A 144 14.56 7.27 9.79
C MET A 144 13.94 7.53 11.17
N ASP A 145 14.02 8.80 11.59
CA ASP A 145 13.32 9.27 12.78
C ASP A 145 11.82 9.45 12.43
N VAL A 146 10.99 8.60 13.02
CA VAL A 146 9.54 8.60 12.77
C VAL A 146 8.79 9.61 13.66
N ASP A 147 9.39 10.04 14.74
CA ASP A 147 8.79 10.97 15.70
C ASP A 147 9.03 12.44 15.31
N GLN A 148 10.16 12.69 14.64
CA GLN A 148 10.55 14.02 14.18
C GLN A 148 10.96 13.99 12.69
N PRO A 149 10.02 13.74 11.78
CA PRO A 149 10.34 13.73 10.35
C PRO A 149 10.79 15.14 9.91
N ARG A 150 11.86 15.16 9.12
CA ARG A 150 12.40 16.43 8.58
C ARG A 150 11.37 17.11 7.68
N ASN A 151 11.42 18.43 7.63
CA ASN A 151 10.57 19.28 6.78
C ASN A 151 9.06 19.20 7.11
N LEU A 152 8.69 18.56 8.20
CA LEU A 152 7.31 18.54 8.68
C LEU A 152 7.25 19.25 10.03
N ALA A 153 6.39 20.26 10.11
CA ALA A 153 6.10 20.97 11.34
C ALA A 153 4.59 20.96 11.60
N LYS A 154 4.19 20.89 12.88
CA LYS A 154 2.77 20.95 13.27
C LYS A 154 2.12 22.30 12.94
N SER A 155 2.92 23.35 12.84
CA SER A 155 2.51 24.66 12.35
C SER A 155 3.63 25.25 11.52
N VAL A 156 3.32 25.71 10.31
CA VAL A 156 4.26 26.47 9.49
C VAL A 156 3.89 27.95 9.69
N THR A 157 4.65 28.63 10.55
CA THR A 157 4.68 30.09 10.59
C THR A 157 5.80 30.54 9.66
N VAL A 158 5.44 31.06 8.51
CA VAL A 158 6.37 31.83 7.67
C VAL A 158 6.23 33.27 8.16
N GLU A 159 7.20 33.75 8.90
CA GLU A 159 7.40 35.17 9.13
C GLU A 159 8.17 35.78 7.95
#